data_a6553abb97694df341f60e38ab67ea2c
#
_entry.id   a6553abb97694df341f60e38ab67ea2c
#
_cell.length_a   1.000
_cell.length_b   1.000
_cell.length_c   1.000
_cell.angle_alpha   90.00
_cell.angle_beta   90.00
_cell.angle_gamma   90.00
#
_symmetry.space_group_name_H-M   'P 1'
#
loop_
_entity.id
_entity.type
_entity.pdbx_description
1 polymer ?
#
loop_
_entity_poly.entity_id
_entity_poly.type
_entity_poly.pdbx_seq_one_letter_code
_entity_poly.pdbx_strand_id
1 'polypeptide(L)'
;MTTNTAPADFTAADLPQGKIAYRAAGPASSSRPPVVFVHGLLVDARLWEPVATRLAAEGIRSYAPTLPLGAHQWPMNADADLSPRGIAQLIQDFISELDLSDVTIVGNDTGGAICQIMLGGDTSRVRAAVLTNCDALGTFPPRAFAPLFRALRHPGLVACLAPALRSAKVRNSPLAYGLLTSQPLDPGLTRDWVQPLASTAVRRDLAKLAKGVHPRVLLDAASRFDQFNGSEDCQSLSSWIGVRRR
;
A
#
# COMPACT_ATOMS: atom_id res chain seq x y z
N MET A 1 16.45 -13.55 21.40
CA MET A 1 16.57 -13.45 19.94
C MET A 1 15.35 -14.15 19.35
N THR A 2 14.29 -13.41 19.05
CA THR A 2 13.12 -13.96 18.35
C THR A 2 13.49 -14.09 16.88
N THR A 3 13.59 -15.33 16.39
CA THR A 3 13.72 -15.62 14.96
C THR A 3 12.47 -15.10 14.25
N ASN A 4 12.62 -13.97 13.61
CA ASN A 4 11.56 -13.29 12.88
C ASN A 4 11.43 -13.94 11.48
N THR A 5 10.92 -15.17 11.45
CA THR A 5 10.68 -15.93 10.22
C THR A 5 9.41 -15.39 9.55
N ALA A 6 9.46 -15.16 8.25
CA ALA A 6 8.26 -14.82 7.47
C ALA A 6 7.21 -15.92 7.64
N PRO A 7 5.90 -15.60 7.65
CA PRO A 7 4.86 -16.61 7.55
C PRO A 7 5.11 -17.50 6.32
N ALA A 8 4.71 -18.77 6.37
CA ALA A 8 5.05 -19.80 5.40
C ALA A 8 4.80 -19.42 3.91
N ASP A 9 3.91 -18.44 3.67
CA ASP A 9 3.50 -18.00 2.33
C ASP A 9 4.12 -16.67 1.88
N PHE A 10 5.10 -16.13 2.63
CA PHE A 10 5.75 -14.86 2.31
C PHE A 10 7.23 -15.04 2.03
N THR A 11 7.71 -14.33 1.02
CA THR A 11 9.14 -14.14 0.75
C THR A 11 9.59 -12.81 1.37
N ALA A 12 10.87 -12.68 1.69
CA ALA A 12 11.45 -11.45 2.19
C ALA A 12 12.24 -10.72 1.09
N ALA A 13 12.18 -9.39 1.07
CA ALA A 13 13.08 -8.51 0.34
C ALA A 13 13.81 -7.61 1.32
N ASP A 14 15.12 -7.47 1.16
CA ASP A 14 15.96 -6.58 1.96
C ASP A 14 16.15 -5.27 1.21
N LEU A 15 15.57 -4.18 1.74
CA LEU A 15 15.60 -2.86 1.13
C LEU A 15 16.39 -1.86 2.00
N PRO A 16 16.83 -0.73 1.46
CA PRO A 16 17.55 0.29 2.23
C PRO A 16 16.78 0.75 3.47
N GLN A 17 15.45 0.79 3.41
CA GLN A 17 14.57 1.19 4.50
C GLN A 17 14.34 0.10 5.54
N GLY A 18 14.67 -1.16 5.23
CA GLY A 18 14.46 -2.34 6.07
C GLY A 18 13.90 -3.52 5.29
N LYS A 19 13.64 -4.60 6.00
CA LYS A 19 13.11 -5.84 5.42
C LYS A 19 11.59 -5.75 5.27
N ILE A 20 11.08 -6.16 4.09
CA ILE A 20 9.64 -6.31 3.85
C ILE A 20 9.29 -7.73 3.43
N ALA A 21 8.08 -8.15 3.78
CA ALA A 21 7.49 -9.39 3.29
C ALA A 21 6.74 -9.12 2.00
N TYR A 22 6.75 -10.05 1.05
CA TYR A 22 5.92 -9.99 -0.15
C TYR A 22 5.40 -11.36 -0.54
N ARG A 23 4.32 -11.38 -1.29
CA ARG A 23 3.79 -12.58 -1.94
C ARG A 23 3.99 -12.46 -3.45
N ALA A 24 4.26 -13.60 -4.08
CA ALA A 24 4.37 -13.66 -5.52
C ALA A 24 3.44 -14.76 -6.06
N ALA A 25 2.74 -14.48 -7.14
CA ALA A 25 1.83 -15.43 -7.78
C ALA A 25 2.05 -15.45 -9.30
N GLY A 26 1.69 -16.58 -9.94
CA GLY A 26 1.88 -16.79 -11.37
C GLY A 26 3.26 -17.35 -11.73
N PRO A 27 3.47 -17.75 -12.99
CA PRO A 27 4.69 -18.41 -13.44
C PRO A 27 5.90 -17.46 -13.35
N ALA A 28 7.02 -17.94 -12.82
CA ALA A 28 8.26 -17.16 -12.74
C ALA A 28 8.82 -16.81 -14.14
N SER A 29 8.54 -17.65 -15.13
CA SER A 29 8.98 -17.48 -16.52
C SER A 29 7.94 -16.74 -17.41
N SER A 30 7.03 -15.95 -16.80
CA SER A 30 6.07 -15.17 -17.57
C SER A 30 6.77 -14.21 -18.52
N SER A 31 6.37 -14.21 -19.79
CA SER A 31 6.81 -13.21 -20.76
C SER A 31 5.93 -11.95 -20.77
N ARG A 32 4.86 -11.94 -19.99
CA ARG A 32 3.96 -10.79 -19.83
C ARG A 32 4.51 -9.81 -18.82
N PRO A 33 4.26 -8.49 -18.96
CA PRO A 33 4.62 -7.49 -17.97
C PRO A 33 4.15 -7.87 -16.57
N PRO A 34 5.04 -7.79 -15.55
CA PRO A 34 4.68 -8.14 -14.19
C PRO A 34 3.75 -7.09 -13.57
N VAL A 35 2.94 -7.53 -12.60
CA VAL A 35 2.06 -6.66 -11.83
C VAL A 35 2.62 -6.49 -10.42
N VAL A 36 2.72 -5.25 -9.94
CA VAL A 36 3.04 -4.94 -8.54
C VAL A 36 1.85 -4.29 -7.88
N PHE A 37 1.37 -4.93 -6.80
CA PHE A 37 0.21 -4.47 -6.04
C PHE A 37 0.63 -3.61 -4.85
N VAL A 38 -0.05 -2.49 -4.66
CA VAL A 38 0.16 -1.54 -3.56
C VAL A 38 -1.12 -1.44 -2.74
N HIS A 39 -1.09 -2.00 -1.54
CA HIS A 39 -2.23 -2.04 -0.63
C HIS A 39 -2.40 -0.73 0.16
N GLY A 40 -3.55 -0.57 0.80
CA GLY A 40 -3.90 0.58 1.62
C GLY A 40 -3.50 0.47 3.09
N LEU A 41 -4.07 1.35 3.90
CA LEU A 41 -3.80 1.47 5.33
C LEU A 41 -4.33 0.26 6.11
N LEU A 42 -3.54 -0.26 7.06
CA LEU A 42 -3.92 -1.34 8.00
C LEU A 42 -4.36 -2.65 7.33
N VAL A 43 -3.89 -2.92 6.13
CA VAL A 43 -4.05 -4.20 5.41
C VAL A 43 -2.68 -4.68 4.92
N ASP A 44 -2.58 -5.91 4.45
CA ASP A 44 -1.34 -6.49 3.93
C ASP A 44 -1.50 -7.06 2.51
N ALA A 45 -0.45 -7.71 2.01
CA ALA A 45 -0.40 -8.31 0.68
C ALA A 45 -1.56 -9.28 0.38
N ARG A 46 -2.16 -9.92 1.39
CA ARG A 46 -3.27 -10.87 1.23
C ARG A 46 -4.55 -10.21 0.70
N LEU A 47 -4.67 -8.89 0.79
CA LEU A 47 -5.76 -8.14 0.13
C LEU A 47 -5.86 -8.50 -1.35
N TRP A 48 -4.72 -8.72 -1.99
CA TRP A 48 -4.62 -8.91 -3.43
C TRP A 48 -4.72 -10.37 -3.88
N GLU A 49 -4.82 -11.32 -2.95
CA GLU A 49 -4.83 -12.76 -3.25
C GLU A 49 -5.89 -13.17 -4.30
N PRO A 50 -7.16 -12.71 -4.23
CA PRO A 50 -8.16 -13.10 -5.22
C PRO A 50 -7.82 -12.62 -6.63
N VAL A 51 -7.22 -11.44 -6.76
CA VAL A 51 -6.82 -10.87 -8.06
C VAL A 51 -5.55 -11.55 -8.55
N ALA A 52 -4.55 -11.70 -7.68
CA ALA A 52 -3.28 -12.36 -8.00
C ALA A 52 -3.49 -13.80 -8.49
N THR A 53 -4.43 -14.54 -7.87
CA THR A 53 -4.79 -15.91 -8.30
C THR A 53 -5.38 -15.92 -9.70
N ARG A 54 -6.24 -14.96 -10.04
CA ARG A 54 -6.82 -14.86 -11.40
C ARG A 54 -5.76 -14.49 -12.44
N LEU A 55 -4.89 -13.55 -12.13
CA LEU A 55 -3.77 -13.18 -13.01
C LEU A 55 -2.81 -14.35 -13.23
N ALA A 56 -2.55 -15.13 -12.18
CA ALA A 56 -1.72 -16.33 -12.25
C ALA A 56 -2.32 -17.39 -13.22
N ALA A 57 -3.65 -17.58 -13.19
CA ALA A 57 -4.35 -18.46 -14.11
C ALA A 57 -4.24 -18.01 -15.57
N GLU A 58 -4.10 -16.69 -15.80
CA GLU A 58 -3.85 -16.09 -17.11
C GLU A 58 -2.35 -16.05 -17.49
N GLY A 59 -1.47 -16.66 -16.68
CA GLY A 59 -0.04 -16.70 -16.91
C GLY A 59 0.68 -15.38 -16.62
N ILE A 60 0.09 -14.47 -15.86
CA ILE A 60 0.69 -13.19 -15.47
C ILE A 60 1.36 -13.34 -14.12
N ARG A 61 2.62 -12.94 -14.04
CA ARG A 61 3.37 -12.85 -12.77
C ARG A 61 2.97 -11.60 -12.00
N SER A 62 2.72 -11.75 -10.69
CA SER A 62 2.41 -10.62 -9.83
C SER A 62 3.16 -10.67 -8.50
N TYR A 63 3.35 -9.51 -7.88
CA TYR A 63 4.04 -9.31 -6.63
C TYR A 63 3.23 -8.37 -5.74
N ALA A 64 3.04 -8.75 -4.48
CA ALA A 64 2.30 -7.96 -3.51
C ALA A 64 3.19 -7.78 -2.25
N PRO A 65 3.96 -6.68 -2.14
CA PRO A 65 4.67 -6.36 -0.92
C PRO A 65 3.72 -5.97 0.20
N THR A 66 4.06 -6.32 1.44
CA THR A 66 3.43 -5.78 2.64
C THR A 66 4.18 -4.52 3.06
N LEU A 67 3.64 -3.38 2.71
CA LEU A 67 4.23 -2.06 2.96
C LEU A 67 4.09 -1.65 4.44
N PRO A 68 4.95 -0.73 4.95
CA PRO A 68 4.91 -0.29 6.34
C PRO A 68 3.73 0.65 6.65
N LEU A 69 2.51 0.20 6.32
CA LEU A 69 1.24 0.91 6.49
C LEU A 69 0.43 0.43 7.71
N GLY A 70 1.10 -0.23 8.68
CA GLY A 70 0.51 -0.64 9.97
C GLY A 70 0.21 -2.13 10.11
N ALA A 71 0.18 -2.92 9.03
CA ALA A 71 0.01 -4.37 9.05
C ALA A 71 1.32 -5.14 8.80
N HIS A 72 2.44 -4.45 8.60
CA HIS A 72 3.75 -5.04 8.40
C HIS A 72 4.28 -5.68 9.69
N GLN A 73 4.94 -6.82 9.53
CA GLN A 73 5.43 -7.63 10.65
C GLN A 73 6.83 -7.23 11.11
N TRP A 74 7.68 -6.81 10.17
CA TRP A 74 9.04 -6.37 10.45
C TRP A 74 9.10 -4.86 10.53
N PRO A 75 9.50 -4.29 11.68
CA PRO A 75 9.71 -2.86 11.80
C PRO A 75 10.78 -2.39 10.81
N MET A 76 10.58 -1.20 10.26
CA MET A 76 11.56 -0.56 9.39
C MET A 76 12.72 0.03 10.21
N ASN A 77 13.82 0.34 9.53
CA ASN A 77 14.95 1.03 10.14
C ASN A 77 14.49 2.33 10.83
N ALA A 78 15.11 2.63 11.97
CA ALA A 78 14.65 3.74 12.80
C ALA A 78 14.77 5.11 12.11
N ASP A 79 15.72 5.26 11.22
CA ASP A 79 16.02 6.45 10.40
C ASP A 79 15.31 6.46 9.05
N ALA A 80 14.68 5.35 8.62
CA ALA A 80 13.98 5.28 7.34
C ALA A 80 12.93 6.40 7.20
N ASP A 81 12.91 7.05 6.05
CA ASP A 81 11.80 7.92 5.65
C ASP A 81 10.59 7.07 5.26
N LEU A 82 9.55 7.15 6.07
CA LEU A 82 8.26 6.47 5.83
C LEU A 82 7.14 7.49 5.60
N SER A 83 7.47 8.71 5.22
CA SER A 83 6.49 9.64 4.65
C SER A 83 5.86 9.04 3.38
N PRO A 84 4.75 9.57 2.86
CA PRO A 84 4.18 9.09 1.61
C PRO A 84 5.19 9.07 0.45
N ARG A 85 6.14 10.02 0.40
CA ARG A 85 7.24 10.05 -0.58
C ARG A 85 8.27 8.94 -0.30
N GLY A 86 8.61 8.73 0.96
CA GLY A 86 9.52 7.64 1.36
C GLY A 86 8.95 6.26 1.07
N ILE A 87 7.63 6.05 1.26
CA ILE A 87 6.97 4.80 0.85
C ILE A 87 6.92 4.65 -0.67
N ALA A 88 6.72 5.74 -1.43
CA ALA A 88 6.82 5.70 -2.89
C ALA A 88 8.22 5.27 -3.35
N GLN A 89 9.28 5.79 -2.71
CA GLN A 89 10.65 5.37 -2.95
C GLN A 89 10.88 3.89 -2.58
N LEU A 90 10.33 3.43 -1.45
CA LEU A 90 10.42 2.03 -1.04
C LEU A 90 9.82 1.08 -2.09
N ILE A 91 8.74 1.48 -2.76
CA ILE A 91 8.15 0.67 -3.86
C ILE A 91 9.09 0.65 -5.06
N GLN A 92 9.74 1.75 -5.41
CA GLN A 92 10.74 1.79 -6.48
C GLN A 92 11.95 0.91 -6.15
N ASP A 93 12.43 0.97 -4.90
CA ASP A 93 13.53 0.12 -4.42
C ASP A 93 13.14 -1.36 -4.46
N PHE A 94 11.90 -1.70 -4.10
CA PHE A 94 11.37 -3.07 -4.22
C PHE A 94 11.33 -3.57 -5.68
N ILE A 95 10.88 -2.73 -6.61
CA ILE A 95 10.87 -3.04 -8.04
C ILE A 95 12.30 -3.26 -8.56
N SER A 96 13.25 -2.44 -8.09
CA SER A 96 14.66 -2.57 -8.44
C SER A 96 15.31 -3.79 -7.82
N GLU A 97 15.05 -4.10 -6.55
CA GLU A 97 15.61 -5.26 -5.84
C GLU A 97 15.25 -6.58 -6.51
N LEU A 98 14.02 -6.66 -7.05
CA LEU A 98 13.54 -7.82 -7.80
C LEU A 98 13.89 -7.75 -9.29
N ASP A 99 14.66 -6.76 -9.72
CA ASP A 99 15.03 -6.48 -11.13
C ASP A 99 13.82 -6.52 -12.07
N LEU A 100 12.68 -5.98 -11.63
CA LEU A 100 11.47 -5.89 -12.45
C LEU A 100 11.57 -4.69 -13.39
N SER A 101 11.08 -4.89 -14.62
CA SER A 101 10.92 -3.85 -15.64
C SER A 101 9.56 -3.97 -16.29
N ASP A 102 9.14 -2.91 -16.96
CA ASP A 102 7.87 -2.85 -17.69
C ASP A 102 6.65 -3.15 -16.77
N VAL A 103 6.72 -2.70 -15.52
CA VAL A 103 5.78 -3.07 -14.45
C VAL A 103 4.44 -2.38 -14.65
N THR A 104 3.34 -3.12 -14.51
CA THR A 104 2.02 -2.55 -14.24
C THR A 104 1.83 -2.40 -12.73
N ILE A 105 1.74 -1.16 -12.22
CA ILE A 105 1.48 -0.91 -10.80
C ILE A 105 -0.02 -0.79 -10.55
N VAL A 106 -0.50 -1.44 -9.49
CA VAL A 106 -1.93 -1.42 -9.12
C VAL A 106 -2.08 -0.95 -7.68
N GLY A 107 -2.69 0.19 -7.48
CA GLY A 107 -2.87 0.79 -6.14
C GLY A 107 -4.33 0.91 -5.72
N ASN A 108 -4.59 0.68 -4.42
CA ASN A 108 -5.89 0.83 -3.80
C ASN A 108 -5.79 1.66 -2.51
N ASP A 109 -6.83 2.45 -2.20
CA ASP A 109 -6.91 3.27 -0.97
C ASP A 109 -5.68 4.20 -0.84
N THR A 110 -5.05 4.26 0.31
CA THR A 110 -3.77 4.97 0.56
C THR A 110 -2.65 4.48 -0.38
N GLY A 111 -2.66 3.19 -0.76
CA GLY A 111 -1.70 2.65 -1.74
C GLY A 111 -1.83 3.30 -3.11
N GLY A 112 -3.05 3.60 -3.55
CA GLY A 112 -3.27 4.34 -4.80
C GLY A 112 -2.76 5.79 -4.74
N ALA A 113 -2.88 6.45 -3.58
CA ALA A 113 -2.27 7.76 -3.35
C ALA A 113 -0.73 7.70 -3.45
N ILE A 114 -0.13 6.66 -2.86
CA ILE A 114 1.33 6.44 -2.92
C ILE A 114 1.77 6.14 -4.37
N CYS A 115 1.00 5.36 -5.13
CA CYS A 115 1.27 5.14 -6.56
C CYS A 115 1.29 6.47 -7.33
N GLN A 116 0.34 7.37 -7.08
CA GLN A 116 0.33 8.68 -7.72
C GLN A 116 1.60 9.48 -7.38
N ILE A 117 2.06 9.45 -6.12
CA ILE A 117 3.31 10.10 -5.71
C ILE A 117 4.51 9.50 -6.45
N MET A 118 4.54 8.18 -6.58
CA MET A 118 5.61 7.46 -7.28
C MET A 118 5.64 7.85 -8.77
N LEU A 119 4.49 7.95 -9.42
CA LEU A 119 4.36 8.33 -10.83
C LEU A 119 4.78 9.78 -11.11
N GLY A 120 4.84 10.63 -10.10
CA GLY A 120 5.43 11.97 -10.19
C GLY A 120 6.97 12.00 -10.08
N GLY A 121 7.63 10.85 -9.98
CA GLY A 121 9.07 10.66 -9.88
C GLY A 121 9.66 9.85 -11.04
N ASP A 122 10.63 8.98 -10.74
CA ASP A 122 11.20 8.06 -11.73
C ASP A 122 10.21 6.95 -12.09
N THR A 123 9.85 6.86 -13.35
CA THR A 123 8.91 5.86 -13.90
C THR A 123 9.55 4.94 -14.93
N SER A 124 10.88 4.94 -15.04
CA SER A 124 11.63 4.20 -16.06
C SER A 124 11.33 2.69 -16.11
N ARG A 125 10.93 2.11 -14.96
CA ARG A 125 10.56 0.71 -14.82
C ARG A 125 9.04 0.46 -14.87
N VAL A 126 8.22 1.51 -14.99
CA VAL A 126 6.76 1.45 -14.93
C VAL A 126 6.15 1.65 -16.32
N ARG A 127 5.45 0.65 -16.79
CA ARG A 127 4.70 0.67 -18.05
C ARG A 127 3.33 1.31 -17.91
N ALA A 128 2.58 0.93 -16.87
CA ALA A 128 1.19 1.32 -16.68
C ALA A 128 0.82 1.41 -15.19
N ALA A 129 -0.22 2.16 -14.90
CA ALA A 129 -0.77 2.26 -13.57
C ALA A 129 -2.30 2.05 -13.58
N VAL A 130 -2.79 1.28 -12.59
CA VAL A 130 -4.22 1.08 -12.33
C VAL A 130 -4.51 1.58 -10.91
N LEU A 131 -5.36 2.58 -10.80
CA LEU A 131 -5.74 3.18 -9.52
C LEU A 131 -7.19 2.84 -9.22
N THR A 132 -7.43 2.17 -8.09
CA THR A 132 -8.75 1.71 -7.69
C THR A 132 -9.16 2.29 -6.35
N ASN A 133 -10.36 2.87 -6.23
CA ASN A 133 -10.94 3.38 -4.98
C ASN A 133 -9.89 4.05 -4.08
N CYS A 134 -9.16 5.03 -4.62
CA CYS A 134 -8.04 5.66 -3.93
C CYS A 134 -8.25 7.16 -3.74
N ASP A 135 -7.50 7.72 -2.81
CA ASP A 135 -7.39 9.15 -2.63
C ASP A 135 -6.74 9.78 -3.86
N ALA A 136 -7.26 10.93 -4.29
CA ALA A 136 -6.74 11.67 -5.44
C ALA A 136 -6.75 13.17 -5.19
N LEU A 137 -5.79 13.87 -5.80
CA LEU A 137 -5.70 15.33 -5.78
C LEU A 137 -5.75 15.92 -4.35
N GLY A 138 -6.65 16.85 -4.10
CA GLY A 138 -6.78 17.56 -2.81
C GLY A 138 -7.44 16.78 -1.67
N THR A 139 -7.73 15.47 -1.83
CA THR A 139 -8.48 14.65 -0.86
C THR A 139 -7.60 13.66 -0.08
N PHE A 140 -6.36 14.00 0.22
CA PHE A 140 -5.45 13.14 0.99
C PHE A 140 -5.08 13.74 2.34
N PRO A 141 -5.56 13.22 3.48
CA PRO A 141 -6.52 12.11 3.56
C PRO A 141 -7.96 12.57 3.29
N PRO A 142 -8.89 11.65 2.99
CA PRO A 142 -10.30 11.97 2.86
C PRO A 142 -10.84 12.56 4.18
N ARG A 143 -11.77 13.50 4.08
CA ARG A 143 -12.32 14.19 5.26
C ARG A 143 -12.86 13.25 6.32
N ALA A 144 -13.53 12.16 5.90
CA ALA A 144 -14.06 11.13 6.80
C ALA A 144 -12.96 10.43 7.62
N PHE A 145 -11.77 10.26 7.06
CA PHE A 145 -10.62 9.59 7.71
C PHE A 145 -9.62 10.55 8.35
N ALA A 146 -9.81 11.86 8.22
CA ALA A 146 -8.92 12.84 8.84
C ALA A 146 -8.74 12.66 10.36
N PRO A 147 -9.78 12.32 11.16
CA PRO A 147 -9.61 12.02 12.59
C PRO A 147 -8.72 10.79 12.83
N LEU A 148 -8.85 9.73 12.02
CA LEU A 148 -8.01 8.55 12.09
C LEU A 148 -6.54 8.93 11.82
N PHE A 149 -6.25 9.60 10.71
CA PHE A 149 -4.87 10.01 10.40
C PHE A 149 -4.26 10.93 11.48
N ARG A 150 -5.09 11.78 12.11
CA ARG A 150 -4.65 12.59 13.25
C ARG A 150 -4.28 11.72 14.46
N ALA A 151 -5.09 10.70 14.77
CA ALA A 151 -4.79 9.76 15.85
C ALA A 151 -3.52 8.93 15.57
N LEU A 152 -3.31 8.49 14.33
CA LEU A 152 -2.16 7.69 13.92
C LEU A 152 -0.82 8.44 14.07
N ARG A 153 -0.81 9.78 14.11
CA ARG A 153 0.39 10.58 14.38
C ARG A 153 0.95 10.37 15.80
N HIS A 154 0.16 9.79 16.69
CA HIS A 154 0.47 9.60 18.10
C HIS A 154 0.56 8.11 18.47
N PRO A 155 1.76 7.49 18.46
CA PRO A 155 1.93 6.06 18.75
C PRO A 155 1.34 5.61 20.08
N GLY A 156 1.36 6.49 21.10
CA GLY A 156 0.74 6.22 22.41
C GLY A 156 -0.79 6.12 22.35
N LEU A 157 -1.44 6.99 21.56
CA LEU A 157 -2.88 6.92 21.35
C LEU A 157 -3.26 5.64 20.58
N VAL A 158 -2.49 5.27 19.56
CA VAL A 158 -2.68 4.01 18.85
C VAL A 158 -2.52 2.82 19.79
N ALA A 159 -1.54 2.86 20.71
CA ALA A 159 -1.37 1.80 21.72
C ALA A 159 -2.59 1.63 22.64
N CYS A 160 -3.25 2.73 22.98
CA CYS A 160 -4.48 2.71 23.80
C CYS A 160 -5.69 2.17 23.01
N LEU A 161 -5.78 2.48 21.71
CA LEU A 161 -6.93 2.10 20.87
C LEU A 161 -6.79 0.70 20.25
N ALA A 162 -5.57 0.25 19.96
CA ALA A 162 -5.31 -1.03 19.31
C ALA A 162 -5.94 -2.25 20.02
N PRO A 163 -6.02 -2.34 21.35
CA PRO A 163 -6.70 -3.45 22.03
C PRO A 163 -8.18 -3.60 21.65
N ALA A 164 -8.87 -2.50 21.36
CA ALA A 164 -10.28 -2.55 20.92
C ALA A 164 -10.42 -3.27 19.57
N LEU A 165 -9.41 -3.18 18.69
CA LEU A 165 -9.38 -3.86 17.40
C LEU A 165 -9.22 -5.39 17.51
N ARG A 166 -8.98 -5.94 18.72
CA ARG A 166 -9.03 -7.39 18.94
C ARG A 166 -10.45 -7.94 18.77
N SER A 167 -11.47 -7.10 19.04
CA SER A 167 -12.87 -7.47 18.83
C SER A 167 -13.24 -7.46 17.34
N ALA A 168 -13.77 -8.57 16.82
CA ALA A 168 -14.27 -8.65 15.45
C ALA A 168 -15.42 -7.66 15.20
N LYS A 169 -16.26 -7.40 16.22
CA LYS A 169 -17.33 -6.41 16.12
C LYS A 169 -16.79 -4.99 15.87
N VAL A 170 -15.69 -4.62 16.54
CA VAL A 170 -15.03 -3.33 16.32
C VAL A 170 -14.41 -3.26 14.93
N ARG A 171 -13.72 -4.32 14.49
CA ARG A 171 -13.11 -4.35 13.16
C ARG A 171 -14.14 -4.25 12.04
N ASN A 172 -15.31 -4.85 12.19
CA ASN A 172 -16.39 -4.81 11.21
C ASN A 172 -17.31 -3.57 11.37
N SER A 173 -17.02 -2.70 12.32
CA SER A 173 -17.79 -1.46 12.51
C SER A 173 -17.40 -0.38 11.48
N PRO A 174 -18.24 0.64 11.30
CA PRO A 174 -17.90 1.82 10.47
C PRO A 174 -16.65 2.57 10.92
N LEU A 175 -16.19 2.36 12.16
CA LEU A 175 -14.98 2.97 12.69
C LEU A 175 -13.68 2.28 12.22
N ALA A 176 -13.79 1.13 11.54
CA ALA A 176 -12.66 0.37 11.02
C ALA A 176 -12.95 -0.08 9.56
N TYR A 177 -13.04 -1.38 9.29
CA TYR A 177 -13.20 -1.89 7.92
C TYR A 177 -14.65 -1.86 7.40
N GLY A 178 -15.66 -1.68 8.27
CA GLY A 178 -17.07 -1.81 7.90
C GLY A 178 -17.58 -0.77 6.90
N LEU A 179 -16.88 0.37 6.70
CA LEU A 179 -17.19 1.32 5.63
C LEU A 179 -16.50 1.01 4.30
N LEU A 180 -15.52 0.11 4.32
CA LEU A 180 -14.65 -0.14 3.17
C LEU A 180 -15.10 -1.33 2.32
N THR A 181 -16.01 -2.15 2.85
CA THR A 181 -16.47 -3.37 2.18
C THR A 181 -17.97 -3.53 2.27
N SER A 182 -18.59 -4.05 1.20
CA SER A 182 -20.00 -4.41 1.17
C SER A 182 -20.29 -5.79 1.78
N GLN A 183 -19.25 -6.62 1.93
CA GLN A 183 -19.34 -7.97 2.53
C GLN A 183 -18.41 -8.06 3.74
N PRO A 184 -18.78 -8.81 4.78
CA PRO A 184 -17.91 -9.04 5.92
C PRO A 184 -16.58 -9.68 5.47
N LEU A 185 -15.47 -9.12 5.95
CA LEU A 185 -14.15 -9.70 5.75
C LEU A 185 -13.93 -10.87 6.71
N ASP A 186 -13.04 -11.80 6.31
CA ASP A 186 -12.64 -12.91 7.18
C ASP A 186 -12.13 -12.39 8.54
N PRO A 187 -12.68 -12.86 9.67
CA PRO A 187 -12.29 -12.38 10.99
C PRO A 187 -10.85 -12.72 11.37
N GLY A 188 -10.30 -13.82 10.85
CA GLY A 188 -8.92 -14.24 11.05
C GLY A 188 -7.98 -13.25 10.33
N LEU A 189 -8.24 -13.01 9.04
CA LEU A 189 -7.47 -12.10 8.22
C LEU A 189 -7.43 -10.68 8.83
N THR A 190 -8.59 -10.13 9.19
CA THR A 190 -8.65 -8.78 9.76
C THR A 190 -7.99 -8.69 11.15
N ARG A 191 -7.99 -9.77 11.94
CA ARG A 191 -7.25 -9.85 13.20
C ARG A 191 -5.74 -9.78 12.94
N ASP A 192 -5.26 -10.53 11.97
CA ASP A 192 -3.84 -10.56 11.61
C ASP A 192 -3.36 -9.19 11.13
N TRP A 193 -4.16 -8.47 10.37
CA TRP A 193 -3.83 -7.12 9.90
C TRP A 193 -3.61 -6.10 11.03
N VAL A 194 -4.34 -6.23 12.13
CA VAL A 194 -4.22 -5.28 13.26
C VAL A 194 -3.26 -5.76 14.35
N GLN A 195 -2.87 -7.04 14.33
CA GLN A 195 -1.97 -7.62 15.34
C GLN A 195 -0.62 -6.89 15.43
N PRO A 196 0.04 -6.47 14.32
CA PRO A 196 1.31 -5.76 14.37
C PRO A 196 1.27 -4.44 15.12
N LEU A 197 0.09 -3.82 15.29
CA LEU A 197 -0.08 -2.60 16.10
C LEU A 197 0.27 -2.80 17.60
N ALA A 198 0.42 -4.04 18.07
CA ALA A 198 0.96 -4.32 19.40
C ALA A 198 2.43 -3.89 19.52
N SER A 199 3.20 -3.88 18.43
CA SER A 199 4.59 -3.45 18.38
C SER A 199 4.73 -1.93 18.46
N THR A 200 5.57 -1.45 19.36
CA THR A 200 5.90 -0.01 19.46
C THR A 200 6.61 0.48 18.20
N ALA A 201 7.46 -0.35 17.60
CA ALA A 201 8.18 0.02 16.39
C ALA A 201 7.23 0.14 15.18
N VAL A 202 6.27 -0.78 15.02
CA VAL A 202 5.25 -0.68 13.96
C VAL A 202 4.39 0.58 14.13
N ARG A 203 4.00 0.93 15.37
CA ARG A 203 3.26 2.18 15.62
C ARG A 203 4.10 3.42 15.32
N ARG A 204 5.42 3.38 15.58
CA ARG A 204 6.37 4.44 15.19
C ARG A 204 6.37 4.61 13.67
N ASP A 205 6.49 3.51 12.93
CA ASP A 205 6.55 3.51 11.48
C ASP A 205 5.26 4.07 10.88
N LEU A 206 4.10 3.62 11.37
CA LEU A 206 2.80 4.14 10.98
C LEU A 206 2.64 5.64 11.28
N ALA A 207 3.19 6.12 12.40
CA ALA A 207 3.16 7.53 12.74
C ALA A 207 4.01 8.40 11.82
N LYS A 208 5.13 7.89 11.30
CA LYS A 208 5.93 8.58 10.29
C LYS A 208 5.11 8.80 9.01
N LEU A 209 4.43 7.77 8.50
CA LEU A 209 3.50 7.91 7.38
C LEU A 209 2.45 8.98 7.68
N ALA A 210 1.71 8.84 8.80
CA ALA A 210 0.60 9.72 9.12
C ALA A 210 0.98 11.19 9.28
N LYS A 211 2.20 11.49 9.75
CA LYS A 211 2.75 12.85 9.84
C LYS A 211 2.99 13.47 8.46
N GLY A 212 3.37 12.66 7.47
CA GLY A 212 3.64 13.11 6.11
C GLY A 212 2.39 13.24 5.23
N VAL A 213 1.24 12.70 5.67
CA VAL A 213 -0.01 12.74 4.90
C VAL A 213 -0.57 14.17 4.90
N HIS A 214 -0.61 14.77 3.70
CA HIS A 214 -1.10 16.13 3.47
C HIS A 214 -1.56 16.28 2.00
N PRO A 215 -2.65 17.04 1.71
CA PRO A 215 -3.17 17.21 0.35
C PRO A 215 -2.14 17.72 -0.66
N ARG A 216 -1.22 18.59 -0.25
CA ARG A 216 -0.16 19.14 -1.12
C ARG A 216 0.72 18.05 -1.73
N VAL A 217 0.93 16.93 -1.05
CA VAL A 217 1.80 15.85 -1.54
C VAL A 217 1.24 15.25 -2.84
N LEU A 218 -0.08 15.03 -2.91
CA LEU A 218 -0.74 14.54 -4.13
C LEU A 218 -0.88 15.64 -5.20
N LEU A 219 -1.13 16.88 -4.82
CA LEU A 219 -1.19 18.00 -5.77
C LEU A 219 0.16 18.21 -6.45
N ASP A 220 1.26 18.13 -5.70
CA ASP A 220 2.62 18.21 -6.24
C ASP A 220 2.93 17.04 -7.18
N ALA A 221 2.46 15.82 -6.83
CA ALA A 221 2.60 14.65 -7.70
C ALA A 221 1.78 14.82 -9.00
N ALA A 222 0.52 15.26 -8.88
CA ALA A 222 -0.37 15.44 -10.01
C ALA A 222 0.18 16.47 -11.04
N SER A 223 0.87 17.50 -10.58
CA SER A 223 1.50 18.49 -11.48
C SER A 223 2.62 17.91 -12.36
N ARG A 224 3.05 16.68 -12.11
CA ARG A 224 4.12 15.98 -12.82
C ARG A 224 3.62 14.79 -13.65
N PHE A 225 2.32 14.49 -13.63
CA PHE A 225 1.77 13.34 -14.37
C PHE A 225 1.95 13.45 -15.89
N ASP A 226 2.03 14.66 -16.44
CA ASP A 226 2.29 14.87 -17.87
C ASP A 226 3.67 14.33 -18.28
N GLN A 227 4.57 14.07 -17.32
CA GLN A 227 5.88 13.47 -17.57
C GLN A 227 5.82 11.93 -17.61
N PHE A 228 4.70 11.32 -17.18
CA PHE A 228 4.49 9.88 -17.27
C PHE A 228 4.06 9.52 -18.70
N ASN A 229 5.05 9.21 -19.52
CA ASN A 229 4.84 8.64 -20.85
C ASN A 229 4.72 7.12 -20.73
N GLY A 230 3.56 6.62 -20.30
CA GLY A 230 3.23 5.20 -20.41
C GLY A 230 3.35 4.72 -21.87
N SER A 231 3.28 3.39 -22.11
CA SER A 231 3.21 2.87 -23.46
C SER A 231 2.09 3.57 -24.25
N GLU A 232 2.20 3.65 -25.57
CA GLU A 232 1.23 4.33 -26.46
C GLU A 232 -0.22 3.86 -26.26
N ASP A 233 -0.44 2.66 -25.67
CA ASP A 233 -1.73 2.13 -25.27
C ASP A 233 -2.25 2.67 -23.92
N CYS A 234 -1.47 3.45 -23.19
CA CYS A 234 -1.87 4.02 -21.91
C CYS A 234 -2.64 5.32 -22.16
N GLN A 235 -3.96 5.30 -22.02
CA GLN A 235 -4.77 6.51 -21.99
C GLN A 235 -4.27 7.37 -20.82
N SER A 236 -4.03 8.67 -21.08
CA SER A 236 -3.49 9.57 -20.06
C SER A 236 -4.34 9.52 -18.77
N LEU A 237 -3.69 9.53 -17.61
CA LEU A 237 -4.34 9.55 -16.29
C LEU A 237 -5.42 10.63 -16.17
N SER A 238 -5.30 11.72 -16.92
CA SER A 238 -6.31 12.80 -17.01
C SER A 238 -7.65 12.34 -17.57
N SER A 239 -7.70 11.30 -18.41
CA SER A 239 -8.94 10.76 -18.97
C SER A 239 -9.65 9.77 -18.02
N TRP A 240 -8.96 9.26 -17.00
CA TRP A 240 -9.48 8.28 -16.03
C TRP A 240 -10.01 8.92 -14.73
N ILE A 241 -9.62 10.14 -14.43
CA ILE A 241 -10.20 10.90 -13.32
C ILE A 241 -11.55 11.44 -13.79
N GLY A 242 -12.51 10.55 -13.94
CA GLY A 242 -13.91 10.89 -14.15
C GLY A 242 -14.48 11.54 -12.89
N VAL A 243 -14.17 12.81 -12.67
CA VAL A 243 -14.87 13.65 -11.70
C VAL A 243 -16.29 13.83 -12.23
N ARG A 244 -17.22 12.94 -11.88
CA ARG A 244 -18.63 13.27 -11.96
C ARG A 244 -18.88 14.41 -10.97
N ARG A 245 -18.89 15.64 -11.46
CA ARG A 245 -19.51 16.76 -10.75
C ARG A 245 -21.00 16.44 -10.64
N ARG A 246 -21.45 16.18 -9.43
CA ARG A 246 -22.84 16.35 -9.03
C ARG A 246 -22.95 17.59 -8.16
#